data_41785bb8a3a1e6da52d3b0c5711e35fc
#
_entry.id   41785bb8a3a1e6da52d3b0c5711e35fc
#
_cell.length_a   1.000
_cell.length_b   1.000
_cell.length_c   1.000
_cell.angle_alpha   90.00
_cell.angle_beta   90.00
_cell.angle_gamma   90.00
#
_symmetry.space_group_name_H-M   'P 1'
#
loop_
_entity.id
_entity.type
_entity.pdbx_description
1 polymer ?
#
loop_
_entity_poly.entity_id
_entity_poly.type
_entity_poly.pdbx_seq_one_letter_code
_entity_poly.pdbx_strand_id
1 'polypeptide(L)'
;MRILPHWPEQTEKPCGKLKRVLMKTRKTNKISDNTIRRLPRYLRCLDELERQGNTRVSSAVIGNHLNNTPSQVRQDLSQFGSYGMQGYGYNIESLRASIHAILGTDATHTVIIAGIGSLGHALLEHLPLAANGYQILAGFDVDPKLIGQKINGVPILNSEDFGSFIQNNKPAICILTVPTSAAVDYAKQASENGVAAIWNFANVDLSTLGLEAAVENVNLMDSLYTLTYYSRDGE
;
A
#
# COMPACT_ATOMS: atom_id res chain seq x y z
N MET A 1 19.76 -14.53 33.90
CA MET A 1 19.22 -13.21 34.20
C MET A 1 19.82 -12.22 33.18
N ARG A 2 19.19 -12.05 32.03
CA ARG A 2 19.62 -11.14 30.96
C ARG A 2 18.63 -9.99 30.88
N ILE A 3 19.14 -8.80 31.12
CA ILE A 3 18.40 -7.53 31.17
C ILE A 3 18.00 -7.15 29.75
N LEU A 4 16.71 -7.01 29.50
CA LEU A 4 16.16 -6.46 28.24
C LEU A 4 16.43 -4.94 28.21
N PRO A 5 16.77 -4.37 27.06
CA PRO A 5 16.91 -2.92 26.96
C PRO A 5 15.54 -2.23 27.07
N HIS A 6 15.51 -1.26 27.98
CA HIS A 6 14.37 -0.38 28.27
C HIS A 6 14.18 0.60 27.11
N TRP A 7 13.02 0.53 26.44
CA TRP A 7 12.59 1.54 25.49
C TRP A 7 11.77 2.59 26.24
N PRO A 8 11.95 3.89 25.98
CA PRO A 8 11.14 4.91 26.62
C PRO A 8 9.69 4.82 26.18
N GLU A 9 8.78 4.86 27.15
CA GLU A 9 7.34 5.01 26.96
C GLU A 9 7.06 6.30 26.17
N GLN A 10 6.62 6.17 24.93
CA GLN A 10 5.98 7.27 24.23
C GLN A 10 4.48 7.23 24.54
N THR A 11 4.13 8.12 25.46
CA THR A 11 2.76 8.53 25.75
C THR A 11 2.13 9.17 24.52
N GLU A 12 0.89 8.78 24.28
CA GLU A 12 -0.23 9.48 23.68
C GLU A 12 -0.85 8.87 22.43
N LYS A 13 -2.09 8.48 22.65
CA LYS A 13 -3.05 7.94 21.70
C LYS A 13 -3.49 8.99 20.68
N PRO A 14 -3.51 8.65 19.39
CA PRO A 14 -4.46 9.30 18.48
C PRO A 14 -5.29 8.33 17.64
N CYS A 15 -5.70 7.18 18.17
CA CYS A 15 -6.51 6.25 17.36
C CYS A 15 -8.01 6.61 17.29
N GLY A 16 -8.53 7.40 18.24
CA GLY A 16 -9.96 7.74 18.30
C GLY A 16 -10.39 8.90 17.42
N LYS A 17 -9.53 9.87 17.17
CA LYS A 17 -9.85 11.06 16.36
C LYS A 17 -9.69 10.81 14.86
N LEU A 18 -8.72 10.00 14.43
CA LEU A 18 -8.54 9.67 13.02
C LEU A 18 -9.69 8.82 12.46
N LYS A 19 -10.20 7.83 13.21
CA LYS A 19 -11.42 7.08 12.78
C LYS A 19 -12.62 7.99 12.56
N ARG A 20 -12.78 9.05 13.38
CA ARG A 20 -13.89 10.00 13.25
C ARG A 20 -13.72 10.97 12.08
N VAL A 21 -12.49 11.33 11.72
CA VAL A 21 -12.18 12.18 10.56
C VAL A 21 -12.33 11.39 9.27
N LEU A 22 -11.80 10.17 9.19
CA LEU A 22 -11.95 9.30 8.01
C LEU A 22 -13.41 8.87 7.77
N MET A 23 -14.22 8.66 8.82
CA MET A 23 -15.65 8.42 8.66
C MET A 23 -16.44 9.67 8.28
N LYS A 24 -15.98 10.89 8.64
CA LYS A 24 -16.62 12.15 8.23
C LYS A 24 -16.26 12.53 6.78
N THR A 25 -15.04 12.29 6.32
CA THR A 25 -14.64 12.52 4.91
C THR A 25 -15.24 11.50 3.94
N ARG A 26 -15.66 10.32 4.40
CA ARG A 26 -16.44 9.37 3.57
C ARG A 26 -17.83 9.83 3.15
N LYS A 27 -18.35 10.93 3.71
CA LYS A 27 -19.71 11.43 3.42
C LYS A 27 -19.81 12.63 2.48
N THR A 28 -18.67 13.24 2.07
CA THR A 28 -18.71 14.39 1.14
C THR A 28 -17.64 14.21 0.06
N ASN A 29 -18.05 13.90 -1.15
CA ASN A 29 -17.28 13.62 -2.36
C ASN A 29 -16.48 12.30 -2.31
N LYS A 30 -17.16 11.20 -2.62
CA LYS A 30 -16.50 9.91 -2.81
C LYS A 30 -15.61 9.98 -4.07
N ILE A 31 -14.29 10.10 -3.86
CA ILE A 31 -13.32 10.00 -4.94
C ILE A 31 -13.52 8.65 -5.64
N SER A 32 -13.54 8.61 -6.96
CA SER A 32 -13.77 7.37 -7.67
C SER A 32 -12.59 6.40 -7.49
N ASP A 33 -12.88 5.10 -7.39
CA ASP A 33 -11.84 4.07 -7.26
C ASP A 33 -10.82 4.14 -8.42
N ASN A 34 -11.29 4.43 -9.64
CA ASN A 34 -10.42 4.63 -10.78
C ASN A 34 -9.45 5.82 -10.60
N THR A 35 -9.89 6.88 -9.93
CA THR A 35 -9.02 8.01 -9.62
C THR A 35 -8.00 7.62 -8.56
N ILE A 36 -8.41 6.96 -7.47
CA ILE A 36 -7.51 6.45 -6.41
C ILE A 36 -6.40 5.57 -7.01
N ARG A 37 -6.75 4.66 -7.94
CA ARG A 37 -5.77 3.79 -8.62
C ARG A 37 -4.77 4.55 -9.51
N ARG A 38 -5.09 5.77 -9.95
CA ARG A 38 -4.17 6.62 -10.72
C ARG A 38 -3.24 7.48 -9.85
N LEU A 39 -3.63 7.80 -8.61
CA LEU A 39 -2.84 8.68 -7.73
C LEU A 39 -1.38 8.27 -7.54
N PRO A 40 -1.05 6.97 -7.34
CA PRO A 40 0.34 6.56 -7.24
C PRO A 40 1.17 6.86 -8.49
N ARG A 41 0.54 6.84 -9.68
CA ARG A 41 1.20 7.20 -10.94
C ARG A 41 1.46 8.71 -11.00
N TYR A 42 0.51 9.52 -10.50
CA TYR A 42 0.71 10.97 -10.39
C TYR A 42 1.86 11.29 -9.44
N LEU A 43 1.96 10.66 -8.27
CA LEU A 43 3.09 10.84 -7.35
C LEU A 43 4.43 10.59 -8.03
N ARG A 44 4.60 9.45 -8.69
CA ARG A 44 5.86 9.12 -9.39
C ARG A 44 6.22 10.15 -10.46
N CYS A 45 5.23 10.63 -11.22
CA CYS A 45 5.44 11.69 -12.22
C CYS A 45 5.89 13.01 -11.55
N LEU A 46 5.25 13.40 -10.45
CA LEU A 46 5.59 14.62 -9.72
C LEU A 46 6.97 14.52 -9.06
N ASP A 47 7.33 13.36 -8.49
CA ASP A 47 8.64 13.10 -7.91
C ASP A 47 9.76 13.20 -8.96
N GLU A 48 9.51 12.73 -10.17
CA GLU A 48 10.47 12.85 -11.26
C GLU A 48 10.63 14.29 -11.72
N LEU A 49 9.54 15.02 -11.92
CA LEU A 49 9.55 16.42 -12.30
C LEU A 49 10.24 17.31 -11.25
N GLU A 50 10.02 17.02 -9.96
CA GLU A 50 10.68 17.73 -8.87
C GLU A 50 12.20 17.48 -8.87
N ARG A 51 12.64 16.22 -9.08
CA ARG A 51 14.07 15.90 -9.23
C ARG A 51 14.73 16.60 -10.41
N GLN A 52 13.97 16.94 -11.45
CA GLN A 52 14.41 17.75 -12.59
C GLN A 52 14.42 19.25 -12.30
N GLY A 53 14.09 19.68 -11.06
CA GLY A 53 14.09 21.07 -10.66
C GLY A 53 12.82 21.85 -10.95
N ASN A 54 11.74 21.17 -11.39
CA ASN A 54 10.47 21.81 -11.64
C ASN A 54 9.74 22.08 -10.31
N THR A 55 9.21 23.29 -10.13
CA THR A 55 8.36 23.66 -8.99
C THR A 55 6.88 23.68 -9.34
N ARG A 56 6.57 23.74 -10.63
CA ARG A 56 5.20 23.81 -11.17
C ARG A 56 5.06 22.91 -12.39
N VAL A 57 3.84 22.42 -12.58
CA VAL A 57 3.52 21.52 -13.69
C VAL A 57 2.12 21.81 -14.25
N SER A 58 1.92 21.69 -15.57
CA SER A 58 0.61 21.77 -16.19
C SER A 58 -0.05 20.39 -16.30
N SER A 59 -1.39 20.35 -16.41
CA SER A 59 -2.11 19.10 -16.71
C SER A 59 -1.69 18.46 -18.04
N ALA A 60 -1.19 19.24 -18.98
CA ALA A 60 -0.67 18.71 -20.24
C ALA A 60 0.63 17.94 -20.04
N VAL A 61 1.56 18.48 -19.26
CA VAL A 61 2.83 17.80 -18.93
C VAL A 61 2.56 16.50 -18.18
N ILE A 62 1.72 16.52 -17.14
CA ILE A 62 1.33 15.30 -16.40
C ILE A 62 0.67 14.28 -17.35
N GLY A 63 -0.26 14.77 -18.21
CA GLY A 63 -0.97 13.90 -19.15
C GLY A 63 -0.02 13.20 -20.13
N ASN A 64 0.94 13.94 -20.69
CA ASN A 64 1.94 13.37 -21.59
C ASN A 64 2.83 12.31 -20.91
N HIS A 65 3.26 12.54 -19.66
CA HIS A 65 4.05 11.56 -18.89
C HIS A 65 3.29 10.25 -18.62
N LEU A 66 1.97 10.33 -18.49
CA LEU A 66 1.15 9.21 -18.04
C LEU A 66 0.25 8.61 -19.13
N ASN A 67 0.37 9.08 -20.37
CA ASN A 67 -0.53 8.74 -21.48
C ASN A 67 -2.00 8.99 -21.14
N ASN A 68 -2.28 10.11 -20.45
CA ASN A 68 -3.61 10.57 -20.11
C ASN A 68 -3.91 11.90 -20.80
N THR A 69 -5.19 12.19 -21.07
CA THR A 69 -5.57 13.50 -21.58
C THR A 69 -5.42 14.58 -20.50
N PRO A 70 -5.08 15.83 -20.84
CA PRO A 70 -5.08 16.94 -19.88
C PRO A 70 -6.43 17.13 -19.18
N SER A 71 -7.54 16.81 -19.86
CA SER A 71 -8.88 16.85 -19.29
C SER A 71 -9.09 15.83 -18.20
N GLN A 72 -8.61 14.57 -18.39
CA GLN A 72 -8.66 13.53 -17.37
C GLN A 72 -7.85 13.92 -16.14
N VAL A 73 -6.63 14.46 -16.33
CA VAL A 73 -5.80 14.95 -15.22
C VAL A 73 -6.53 16.03 -14.42
N ARG A 74 -7.14 17.02 -15.11
CA ARG A 74 -7.91 18.07 -14.43
C ARG A 74 -9.11 17.51 -13.68
N GLN A 75 -9.84 16.59 -14.28
CA GLN A 75 -11.01 15.95 -13.66
C GLN A 75 -10.61 15.17 -12.39
N ASP A 76 -9.53 14.37 -12.45
CA ASP A 76 -9.03 13.64 -11.29
C ASP A 76 -8.63 14.58 -10.17
N LEU A 77 -7.79 15.57 -10.48
CA LEU A 77 -7.27 16.51 -9.49
C LEU A 77 -8.34 17.44 -8.90
N SER A 78 -9.41 17.75 -9.65
CA SER A 78 -10.53 18.59 -9.16
C SER A 78 -11.32 17.90 -8.03
N GLN A 79 -11.26 16.57 -7.91
CA GLN A 79 -11.95 15.82 -6.84
C GLN A 79 -11.33 16.07 -5.45
N PHE A 80 -10.13 16.61 -5.37
CA PHE A 80 -9.41 16.81 -4.11
C PHE A 80 -9.33 18.27 -3.68
N GLY A 81 -9.69 19.22 -4.55
CA GLY A 81 -9.63 20.66 -4.28
C GLY A 81 -9.12 21.47 -5.47
N SER A 82 -9.01 22.77 -5.30
CA SER A 82 -8.57 23.70 -6.34
C SER A 82 -7.06 23.92 -6.26
N TYR A 83 -6.27 22.96 -6.73
CA TYR A 83 -4.79 23.06 -6.70
C TYR A 83 -4.17 23.79 -7.88
N GLY A 84 -4.94 24.08 -8.92
CA GLY A 84 -4.47 24.77 -10.11
C GLY A 84 -5.02 26.18 -10.21
N MET A 85 -4.14 27.19 -10.36
CA MET A 85 -4.55 28.50 -10.88
C MET A 85 -4.58 28.43 -12.40
N GLN A 86 -5.67 28.93 -12.99
CA GLN A 86 -5.83 28.96 -14.44
C GLN A 86 -4.63 29.73 -15.08
N GLY A 87 -3.93 29.07 -16.00
CA GLY A 87 -2.72 29.62 -16.64
C GLY A 87 -1.39 29.37 -15.91
N TYR A 88 -1.40 29.02 -14.61
CA TYR A 88 -0.18 28.84 -13.81
C TYR A 88 0.16 27.38 -13.49
N GLY A 89 -0.76 26.43 -13.78
CA GLY A 89 -0.58 25.00 -13.45
C GLY A 89 -0.62 24.72 -11.95
N TYR A 90 -0.12 23.55 -11.59
CA TYR A 90 -0.10 23.01 -10.22
C TYR A 90 1.26 23.26 -9.57
N ASN A 91 1.29 23.65 -8.30
CA ASN A 91 2.50 23.59 -7.47
C ASN A 91 2.77 22.12 -7.15
N ILE A 92 3.98 21.63 -7.44
CA ILE A 92 4.34 20.20 -7.32
C ILE A 92 4.33 19.77 -5.84
N GLU A 93 4.96 20.51 -4.96
CA GLU A 93 5.03 20.20 -3.53
C GLU A 93 3.64 20.12 -2.89
N SER A 94 2.79 21.13 -3.10
CA SER A 94 1.43 21.15 -2.55
C SER A 94 0.56 20.01 -3.11
N LEU A 95 0.70 19.68 -4.39
CA LEU A 95 -0.06 18.62 -5.03
C LEU A 95 0.39 17.25 -4.49
N ARG A 96 1.70 17.03 -4.34
CA ARG A 96 2.26 15.81 -3.72
C ARG A 96 1.75 15.61 -2.30
N ALA A 97 1.85 16.65 -1.46
CA ALA A 97 1.38 16.59 -0.08
C ALA A 97 -0.11 16.21 -0.01
N SER A 98 -0.92 16.76 -0.90
CA SER A 98 -2.35 16.44 -0.97
C SER A 98 -2.62 15.00 -1.40
N ILE A 99 -1.88 14.50 -2.38
CA ILE A 99 -2.02 13.10 -2.82
C ILE A 99 -1.56 12.14 -1.72
N HIS A 100 -0.46 12.43 -1.01
CA HIS A 100 -0.03 11.65 0.15
C HIS A 100 -1.11 11.60 1.23
N ALA A 101 -1.72 12.73 1.58
CA ALA A 101 -2.80 12.79 2.56
C ALA A 101 -4.05 11.99 2.13
N ILE A 102 -4.37 11.96 0.84
CA ILE A 102 -5.51 11.18 0.30
C ILE A 102 -5.21 9.68 0.36
N LEU A 103 -4.01 9.28 -0.03
CA LEU A 103 -3.56 7.88 0.00
C LEU A 103 -3.24 7.40 1.41
N GLY A 104 -3.11 8.32 2.39
CA GLY A 104 -2.71 8.02 3.75
C GLY A 104 -1.23 7.66 3.88
N THR A 105 -0.41 7.94 2.87
CA THR A 105 1.03 7.62 2.86
C THR A 105 1.88 8.69 3.55
N ASP A 106 1.26 9.66 4.19
CA ASP A 106 1.85 10.64 5.11
C ASP A 106 2.00 10.12 6.55
N ALA A 107 1.48 8.91 6.82
CA ALA A 107 1.58 8.23 8.12
C ALA A 107 2.33 6.90 7.99
N THR A 108 2.88 6.41 9.12
CA THR A 108 3.48 5.09 9.17
C THR A 108 2.40 4.02 9.32
N HIS A 109 2.48 2.96 8.51
CA HIS A 109 1.59 1.81 8.55
C HIS A 109 2.35 0.57 9.02
N THR A 110 1.79 -0.13 10.00
CA THR A 110 2.34 -1.41 10.46
C THR A 110 1.91 -2.54 9.55
N VAL A 111 2.86 -3.40 9.19
CA VAL A 111 2.69 -4.46 8.19
C VAL A 111 3.15 -5.80 8.75
N ILE A 112 2.48 -6.87 8.39
CA ILE A 112 2.94 -8.25 8.56
C ILE A 112 2.95 -8.97 7.21
N ILE A 113 3.81 -10.00 7.07
CA ILE A 113 3.89 -10.82 5.86
C ILE A 113 3.61 -12.27 6.23
N ALA A 114 2.66 -12.90 5.56
CA ALA A 114 2.41 -14.34 5.66
C ALA A 114 2.95 -15.07 4.43
N GLY A 115 3.83 -16.05 4.67
CA GLY A 115 4.59 -16.79 3.68
C GLY A 115 5.95 -16.12 3.37
N ILE A 116 7.05 -16.78 3.75
CA ILE A 116 8.43 -16.29 3.50
C ILE A 116 9.13 -17.19 2.48
N GLY A 117 8.37 -17.63 1.48
CA GLY A 117 8.91 -18.27 0.29
C GLY A 117 9.67 -17.26 -0.59
N SER A 118 10.00 -17.62 -1.82
CA SER A 118 10.82 -16.79 -2.70
C SER A 118 10.30 -15.35 -2.84
N LEU A 119 8.99 -15.15 -2.99
CA LEU A 119 8.41 -13.82 -3.13
C LEU A 119 8.41 -13.05 -1.80
N GLY A 120 7.96 -13.67 -0.70
CA GLY A 120 7.95 -13.02 0.62
C GLY A 120 9.35 -12.60 1.06
N HIS A 121 10.35 -13.46 0.83
CA HIS A 121 11.76 -13.16 1.08
C HIS A 121 12.24 -11.97 0.23
N ALA A 122 11.95 -11.97 -1.08
CA ALA A 122 12.33 -10.88 -1.97
C ALA A 122 11.68 -9.53 -1.59
N LEU A 123 10.43 -9.55 -1.13
CA LEU A 123 9.75 -8.35 -0.64
C LEU A 123 10.42 -7.80 0.62
N LEU A 124 10.85 -8.68 1.55
CA LEU A 124 11.58 -8.27 2.76
C LEU A 124 12.95 -7.67 2.46
N GLU A 125 13.66 -8.23 1.48
CA GLU A 125 15.03 -7.80 1.17
C GLU A 125 15.09 -6.57 0.24
N HIS A 126 14.21 -6.51 -0.76
CA HIS A 126 14.40 -5.59 -1.88
C HIS A 126 13.33 -4.51 -1.99
N LEU A 127 12.13 -4.70 -1.43
CA LEU A 127 11.12 -3.67 -1.49
C LEU A 127 11.39 -2.61 -0.42
N PRO A 128 11.53 -1.31 -0.78
CA PRO A 128 11.87 -0.25 0.17
C PRO A 128 10.65 0.16 1.02
N LEU A 129 10.03 -0.82 1.71
CA LEU A 129 8.81 -0.62 2.50
C LEU A 129 9.04 0.42 3.61
N ALA A 130 10.12 0.28 4.38
CA ALA A 130 10.42 1.20 5.48
C ALA A 130 10.63 2.65 5.00
N ALA A 131 11.31 2.85 3.87
CA ALA A 131 11.53 4.18 3.28
C ALA A 131 10.23 4.83 2.79
N ASN A 132 9.18 4.02 2.55
CA ASN A 132 7.86 4.48 2.12
C ASN A 132 6.81 4.49 3.24
N GLY A 133 7.24 4.46 4.51
CA GLY A 133 6.33 4.57 5.66
C GLY A 133 5.66 3.26 6.07
N TYR A 134 6.14 2.10 5.61
CA TYR A 134 5.60 0.78 5.99
C TYR A 134 6.56 0.06 6.93
N GLN A 135 6.19 -0.05 8.20
CA GLN A 135 6.97 -0.77 9.22
C GLN A 135 6.55 -2.23 9.27
N ILE A 136 7.45 -3.14 8.87
CA ILE A 136 7.19 -4.57 8.96
C ILE A 136 7.45 -5.03 10.40
N LEU A 137 6.43 -5.59 11.05
CA LEU A 137 6.51 -6.06 12.43
C LEU A 137 7.05 -7.50 12.51
N ALA A 138 6.59 -8.38 11.62
CA ALA A 138 6.99 -9.78 11.55
C ALA A 138 6.66 -10.41 10.19
N GLY A 139 7.39 -11.46 9.86
CA GLY A 139 7.04 -12.44 8.85
C GLY A 139 6.56 -13.73 9.49
N PHE A 140 5.72 -14.50 8.80
CA PHE A 140 5.18 -15.78 9.28
C PHE A 140 5.41 -16.88 8.25
N ASP A 141 5.93 -18.01 8.71
CA ASP A 141 6.13 -19.18 7.85
C ASP A 141 5.90 -20.49 8.63
N VAL A 142 5.75 -21.57 7.89
CA VAL A 142 5.65 -22.93 8.43
C VAL A 142 7.00 -23.66 8.46
N ASP A 143 8.00 -23.18 7.69
CA ASP A 143 9.30 -23.81 7.59
C ASP A 143 10.12 -23.59 8.89
N PRO A 144 10.41 -24.67 9.66
CA PRO A 144 11.18 -24.56 10.90
C PRO A 144 12.59 -24.01 10.68
N LYS A 145 13.10 -24.04 9.45
CA LYS A 145 14.42 -23.45 9.13
C LYS A 145 14.39 -21.94 9.12
N LEU A 146 13.24 -21.32 8.83
CA LEU A 146 13.06 -19.87 8.79
C LEU A 146 12.63 -19.32 10.14
N ILE A 147 11.86 -20.10 10.90
CA ILE A 147 11.31 -19.67 12.19
C ILE A 147 12.44 -19.33 13.16
N GLY A 148 12.34 -18.16 13.82
CA GLY A 148 13.35 -17.64 14.75
C GLY A 148 14.50 -16.87 14.07
N GLN A 149 14.60 -16.90 12.76
CA GLN A 149 15.56 -16.08 12.01
C GLN A 149 15.07 -14.63 11.86
N LYS A 150 15.97 -13.77 11.37
CA LYS A 150 15.63 -12.41 10.94
C LYS A 150 16.08 -12.21 9.50
N ILE A 151 15.20 -11.66 8.67
CA ILE A 151 15.50 -11.26 7.29
C ILE A 151 15.37 -9.74 7.24
N ASN A 152 16.45 -9.06 6.87
CA ASN A 152 16.52 -7.58 6.86
C ASN A 152 16.01 -6.94 8.17
N GLY A 153 16.35 -7.55 9.32
CA GLY A 153 15.94 -7.10 10.66
C GLY A 153 14.53 -7.52 11.10
N VAL A 154 13.71 -8.07 10.21
CA VAL A 154 12.33 -8.52 10.48
C VAL A 154 12.36 -9.95 11.04
N PRO A 155 11.77 -10.20 12.24
CA PRO A 155 11.70 -11.54 12.82
C PRO A 155 10.73 -12.42 12.04
N ILE A 156 11.10 -13.69 11.84
CA ILE A 156 10.23 -14.70 11.25
C ILE A 156 9.67 -15.58 12.36
N LEU A 157 8.36 -15.63 12.47
CA LEU A 157 7.59 -16.32 13.49
C LEU A 157 6.88 -17.56 12.92
N ASN A 158 6.46 -18.46 13.81
CA ASN A 158 5.64 -19.60 13.41
C ASN A 158 4.26 -19.11 12.94
N SER A 159 3.77 -19.68 11.84
CA SER A 159 2.44 -19.42 11.31
C SER A 159 1.31 -19.71 12.32
N GLU A 160 1.52 -20.59 13.28
CA GLU A 160 0.58 -20.87 14.37
C GLU A 160 0.32 -19.64 15.26
N ASP A 161 1.31 -18.74 15.37
CA ASP A 161 1.21 -17.51 16.15
C ASP A 161 0.51 -16.36 15.41
N PHE A 162 0.14 -16.53 14.11
CA PHE A 162 -0.35 -15.47 13.24
C PHE A 162 -1.56 -14.73 13.81
N GLY A 163 -2.61 -15.47 14.20
CA GLY A 163 -3.83 -14.87 14.76
C GLY A 163 -3.59 -14.14 16.09
N SER A 164 -2.85 -14.76 17.00
CA SER A 164 -2.53 -14.18 18.31
C SER A 164 -1.64 -12.94 18.17
N PHE A 165 -0.71 -12.95 17.25
CA PHE A 165 0.14 -11.78 16.95
C PHE A 165 -0.68 -10.59 16.45
N ILE A 166 -1.65 -10.82 15.54
CA ILE A 166 -2.51 -9.74 15.03
C ILE A 166 -3.32 -9.13 16.17
N GLN A 167 -3.91 -9.96 17.05
CA GLN A 167 -4.70 -9.47 18.19
C GLN A 167 -3.88 -8.58 19.13
N ASN A 168 -2.62 -8.94 19.38
CA ASN A 168 -1.74 -8.24 20.32
C ASN A 168 -1.11 -6.98 19.71
N ASN A 169 -0.72 -7.02 18.41
CA ASN A 169 0.06 -5.97 17.77
C ASN A 169 -0.75 -5.08 16.81
N LYS A 170 -1.95 -5.50 16.42
CA LYS A 170 -2.90 -4.76 15.56
C LYS A 170 -2.25 -4.17 14.30
N PRO A 171 -1.58 -5.00 13.47
CA PRO A 171 -1.03 -4.51 12.22
C PRO A 171 -2.14 -3.96 11.32
N ALA A 172 -1.83 -2.89 10.58
CA ALA A 172 -2.78 -2.26 9.67
C ALA A 172 -2.94 -3.06 8.38
N ILE A 173 -1.85 -3.68 7.89
CA ILE A 173 -1.79 -4.33 6.58
C ILE A 173 -1.20 -5.74 6.74
N CYS A 174 -1.78 -6.69 6.02
CA CYS A 174 -1.24 -8.03 5.84
C CYS A 174 -0.85 -8.25 4.37
N ILE A 175 0.40 -8.63 4.12
CA ILE A 175 0.87 -9.08 2.81
C ILE A 175 0.78 -10.59 2.77
N LEU A 176 0.08 -11.15 1.76
CA LEU A 176 -0.07 -12.59 1.57
C LEU A 176 0.77 -13.05 0.39
N THR A 177 1.79 -13.86 0.69
CA THR A 177 2.66 -14.54 -0.27
C THR A 177 2.70 -16.05 -0.04
N VAL A 178 1.63 -16.57 0.57
CA VAL A 178 1.41 -18.00 0.82
C VAL A 178 0.92 -18.72 -0.44
N PRO A 179 1.01 -20.06 -0.51
CA PRO A 179 0.37 -20.83 -1.58
C PRO A 179 -1.15 -20.58 -1.65
N THR A 180 -1.73 -20.69 -2.86
CA THR A 180 -3.16 -20.49 -3.13
C THR A 180 -4.06 -21.26 -2.16
N SER A 181 -3.67 -22.49 -1.79
CA SER A 181 -4.43 -23.34 -0.89
C SER A 181 -4.57 -22.79 0.53
N ALA A 182 -3.64 -21.96 0.98
CA ALA A 182 -3.64 -21.37 2.33
C ALA A 182 -4.19 -19.93 2.35
N ALA A 183 -4.22 -19.25 1.20
CA ALA A 183 -4.49 -17.82 1.12
C ALA A 183 -5.85 -17.41 1.69
N VAL A 184 -6.89 -18.21 1.46
CA VAL A 184 -8.26 -17.95 1.95
C VAL A 184 -8.31 -17.96 3.48
N ASP A 185 -7.66 -18.93 4.11
CA ASP A 185 -7.65 -19.09 5.56
C ASP A 185 -6.87 -17.95 6.23
N TYR A 186 -5.70 -17.60 5.69
CA TYR A 186 -4.93 -16.45 6.18
C TYR A 186 -5.69 -15.13 6.01
N ALA A 187 -6.37 -14.93 4.88
CA ALA A 187 -7.15 -13.72 4.63
C ALA A 187 -8.32 -13.58 5.61
N LYS A 188 -9.04 -14.66 5.88
CA LYS A 188 -10.11 -14.69 6.89
C LYS A 188 -9.55 -14.38 8.28
N GLN A 189 -8.51 -15.09 8.72
CA GLN A 189 -7.89 -14.84 10.02
C GLN A 189 -7.40 -13.39 10.15
N ALA A 190 -6.76 -12.83 9.12
CA ALA A 190 -6.32 -11.44 9.13
C ALA A 190 -7.49 -10.47 9.30
N SER A 191 -8.56 -10.64 8.51
CA SER A 191 -9.75 -9.78 8.54
C SER A 191 -10.49 -9.89 9.87
N GLU A 192 -10.76 -11.10 10.35
CA GLU A 192 -11.46 -11.38 11.61
C GLU A 192 -10.72 -10.84 12.85
N ASN A 193 -9.39 -10.80 12.81
CA ASN A 193 -8.57 -10.26 13.89
C ASN A 193 -8.27 -8.75 13.73
N GLY A 194 -8.90 -8.07 12.75
CA GLY A 194 -8.93 -6.62 12.66
C GLY A 194 -7.85 -5.98 11.78
N VAL A 195 -7.19 -6.74 10.91
CA VAL A 195 -6.36 -6.17 9.83
C VAL A 195 -7.26 -5.38 8.89
N ALA A 196 -6.87 -4.13 8.60
CA ALA A 196 -7.70 -3.23 7.79
C ALA A 196 -7.54 -3.44 6.28
N ALA A 197 -6.38 -3.95 5.83
CA ALA A 197 -6.09 -4.16 4.41
C ALA A 197 -5.21 -5.39 4.17
N ILE A 198 -5.45 -6.05 3.05
CA ILE A 198 -4.72 -7.25 2.60
C ILE A 198 -4.15 -6.99 1.21
N TRP A 199 -2.83 -7.12 1.07
CA TRP A 199 -2.13 -7.09 -0.21
C TRP A 199 -1.82 -8.52 -0.63
N ASN A 200 -2.64 -9.04 -1.55
CA ASN A 200 -2.64 -10.46 -1.91
C ASN A 200 -1.82 -10.73 -3.16
N PHE A 201 -0.77 -11.53 -3.03
CA PHE A 201 0.05 -12.06 -4.12
C PHE A 201 -0.23 -13.53 -4.43
N ALA A 202 -1.07 -14.20 -3.64
CA ALA A 202 -1.51 -15.56 -3.97
C ALA A 202 -2.42 -15.51 -5.21
N ASN A 203 -2.28 -16.52 -6.08
CA ASN A 203 -3.05 -16.57 -7.32
C ASN A 203 -4.50 -17.02 -7.08
N VAL A 204 -5.23 -16.24 -6.27
CA VAL A 204 -6.65 -16.41 -5.96
C VAL A 204 -7.30 -15.05 -5.71
N ASP A 205 -8.51 -14.86 -6.22
CA ASP A 205 -9.27 -13.64 -5.97
C ASP A 205 -9.95 -13.68 -4.59
N LEU A 206 -9.44 -12.88 -3.66
CA LEU A 206 -9.98 -12.77 -2.30
C LEU A 206 -11.06 -11.69 -2.18
N SER A 207 -11.30 -10.85 -3.20
CA SER A 207 -12.27 -9.75 -3.16
C SER A 207 -13.72 -10.23 -3.05
N THR A 208 -13.99 -11.47 -3.46
CA THR A 208 -15.32 -12.09 -3.46
C THR A 208 -15.70 -12.73 -2.11
N LEU A 209 -14.78 -12.76 -1.13
CA LEU A 209 -15.01 -13.46 0.14
C LEU A 209 -15.84 -12.65 1.16
N GLY A 210 -16.20 -11.41 0.86
CA GLY A 210 -16.96 -10.55 1.79
C GLY A 210 -16.19 -10.19 3.07
N LEU A 211 -14.86 -10.08 3.00
CA LEU A 211 -14.01 -9.71 4.13
C LEU A 211 -14.27 -8.26 4.55
N GLU A 212 -14.12 -7.97 5.85
CA GLU A 212 -14.13 -6.58 6.35
C GLU A 212 -12.87 -5.81 5.93
N ALA A 213 -11.74 -6.50 5.75
CA ALA A 213 -10.50 -5.95 5.24
C ALA A 213 -10.64 -5.56 3.76
N ALA A 214 -10.08 -4.41 3.38
CA ALA A 214 -9.91 -4.06 1.98
C ALA A 214 -8.88 -4.99 1.33
N VAL A 215 -9.19 -5.52 0.14
CA VAL A 215 -8.29 -6.44 -0.57
C VAL A 215 -7.80 -5.80 -1.86
N GLU A 216 -6.49 -5.85 -2.07
CA GLU A 216 -5.85 -5.58 -3.36
C GLU A 216 -5.17 -6.86 -3.85
N ASN A 217 -5.70 -7.45 -4.93
CA ASN A 217 -5.13 -8.64 -5.57
C ASN A 217 -4.07 -8.23 -6.59
N VAL A 218 -2.89 -8.81 -6.50
CA VAL A 218 -1.79 -8.62 -7.45
C VAL A 218 -1.61 -9.91 -8.25
N ASN A 219 -2.06 -9.89 -9.50
CA ASN A 219 -1.81 -10.98 -10.45
C ASN A 219 -0.77 -10.52 -11.48
N LEU A 220 0.45 -11.03 -11.35
CA LEU A 220 1.55 -10.66 -12.26
C LEU A 220 1.28 -11.12 -13.71
N MET A 221 0.48 -12.19 -13.90
CA MET A 221 0.16 -12.68 -15.24
C MET A 221 -0.76 -11.72 -16.01
N ASP A 222 -1.59 -10.91 -15.33
CA ASP A 222 -2.46 -9.94 -16.01
C ASP A 222 -1.64 -8.91 -16.79
N SER A 223 -0.52 -8.46 -16.21
CA SER A 223 0.41 -7.57 -16.89
C SER A 223 1.07 -8.23 -18.10
N LEU A 224 1.43 -9.51 -17.99
CA LEU A 224 2.04 -10.27 -19.08
C LEU A 224 1.02 -10.51 -20.23
N TYR A 225 -0.23 -10.83 -19.90
CA TYR A 225 -1.29 -10.96 -20.90
C TYR A 225 -1.53 -9.65 -21.65
N THR A 226 -1.56 -8.55 -20.93
CA THR A 226 -1.66 -7.21 -21.53
C THR A 226 -0.50 -6.92 -22.46
N LEU A 227 0.73 -7.24 -22.06
CA LEU A 227 1.92 -7.08 -22.89
C LEU A 227 1.86 -7.96 -24.14
N THR A 228 1.38 -9.21 -24.00
CA THR A 228 1.20 -10.15 -25.13
C THR A 228 0.25 -9.59 -26.18
N TYR A 229 -0.80 -8.88 -25.78
CA TYR A 229 -1.70 -8.22 -26.72
C TYR A 229 -0.93 -7.19 -27.58
N TYR A 230 -0.20 -6.28 -26.94
CA TYR A 230 0.57 -5.25 -27.65
C TYR A 230 1.74 -5.79 -28.48
N SER A 231 2.24 -6.99 -28.20
CA SER A 231 3.30 -7.61 -29.00
C SER A 231 2.82 -8.15 -30.34
N ARG A 232 1.49 -8.31 -30.52
CA ARG A 232 0.88 -8.82 -31.78
C ARG A 232 0.59 -7.72 -32.79
N ASP A 233 0.53 -6.46 -32.37
CA ASP A 233 0.23 -5.33 -33.25
C ASP A 233 1.47 -4.84 -34.05
N GLY A 234 2.55 -5.62 -34.05
CA GLY A 234 3.78 -5.37 -34.77
C GLY A 234 3.99 -6.25 -36.03
N GLU A 235 2.98 -7.02 -36.48
CA GLU A 235 3.01 -7.78 -37.74
C GLU A 235 2.13 -7.14 -38.80
#